data_461cccdf28188f5393dc1283fbf8ea90
#
_entry.id   461cccdf28188f5393dc1283fbf8ea90
#
_cell.length_a   1.000
_cell.length_b   1.000
_cell.length_c   1.000
_cell.angle_alpha   90.00
_cell.angle_beta   90.00
_cell.angle_gamma   90.00
#
_symmetry.space_group_name_H-M   'P 1'
#
loop_
_entity.id
_entity.type
_entity.pdbx_description
1 polymer ?
#
loop_
_entity_poly.entity_id
_entity_poly.type
_entity_poly.pdbx_seq_one_letter_code
_entity_poly.pdbx_strand_id
1 'polypeptide(L)'
;MRLFFVLIALPFFALFPYLRAVNNPNELVRVFTTMSLVEDGTLAIDEEVATYGWVNDMAHVPSKFDGGKLHYFMVKTPLSTYLGVPVYYAYSKVQAVLGHHHPDATSGAEAKTDWLRRSTWVLRLFTVQLPCFLFLIFFERYLRTFVPDVVLRLATVTAAGLGTNYLAYSQIYASHTLYACAAFLCFAITERAMREHPRDARARKWTHAFLVGFLAGACVAFEYHALFVAVVLSIFGVIIFRRPTQILALALGGLIPAAIVAHFQWRAYGDPLKPGHQVLETASFAAAHQKGLFGVQLPAMDALKSLSMDIGFGFFSMSPFMWFALVVLPCTLLLARGTPLVRRSQRVAGLVLTLVLVSMFGVAAGIVEWRGGWTVGPRYLAGAPPTAAFAAALVLQTLARRGRAWRAMARGIAGGLAIAGVLSIGVVGLVYDTLPEALPRPLTQFALPATYLGFVPHHIGEWFGWMSATPWYLVCFAMFIAVAIAVLLRDGEGPKTFAFRLVCLVVAAVVGTYPAFTRPEDKTTVLALHPSVAGLASYWEPTGRDRITLGREDAERYGPRRPCVSYRLGDLDRIAGRLGDTVRDEARAKAIREDSCTRDPYLVALESLSAWAVALELRSRSRR
;
A
#
# COMPACT_ATOMS: atom_id res chain seq x y z
N MET A 1 10.78 23.26 2.62
CA MET A 1 10.56 22.32 1.50
C MET A 1 11.60 21.20 1.42
N ARG A 2 12.93 21.51 1.28
CA ARG A 2 13.96 20.45 1.22
C ARG A 2 13.94 19.56 2.46
N LEU A 3 13.98 20.15 3.66
CA LEU A 3 13.93 19.40 4.92
C LEU A 3 12.67 18.51 5.02
N PHE A 4 11.51 19.01 4.61
CA PHE A 4 10.27 18.23 4.58
C PHE A 4 10.42 16.94 3.76
N PHE A 5 10.97 17.03 2.54
CA PHE A 5 11.17 15.83 1.71
C PHE A 5 12.28 14.91 2.24
N VAL A 6 13.34 15.44 2.86
CA VAL A 6 14.35 14.62 3.54
C VAL A 6 13.72 13.80 4.68
N LEU A 7 12.87 14.43 5.47
CA LEU A 7 12.19 13.74 6.57
C LEU A 7 11.17 12.70 6.08
N ILE A 8 10.43 13.00 5.00
CA ILE A 8 9.51 12.01 4.37
C ILE A 8 10.28 10.85 3.73
N ALA A 9 11.51 11.06 3.24
CA ALA A 9 12.32 10.00 2.65
C ALA A 9 12.63 8.88 3.65
N LEU A 10 12.75 9.20 4.94
CA LEU A 10 13.10 8.20 5.97
C LEU A 10 12.08 7.06 6.09
N PRO A 11 10.76 7.28 6.23
CA PRO A 11 9.79 6.17 6.22
C PRO A 11 9.79 5.37 4.91
N PHE A 12 10.18 5.97 3.78
CA PHE A 12 10.27 5.25 2.51
C PHE A 12 11.51 4.36 2.40
N PHE A 13 12.67 4.80 2.91
CA PHE A 13 13.95 4.13 2.60
C PHE A 13 14.60 3.47 3.80
N ALA A 14 14.24 3.85 5.02
CA ALA A 14 14.87 3.33 6.22
C ALA A 14 14.12 2.15 6.87
N LEU A 15 12.88 1.89 6.46
CA LEU A 15 12.03 0.84 7.02
C LEU A 15 11.70 -0.24 6.00
N PHE A 16 11.63 -1.48 6.47
CA PHE A 16 11.30 -2.65 5.65
C PHE A 16 10.24 -3.49 6.38
N PRO A 17 8.95 -3.10 6.31
CA PRO A 17 7.88 -3.82 6.99
C PRO A 17 7.75 -5.23 6.42
N TYR A 18 8.19 -6.23 7.16
CA TYR A 18 7.94 -7.64 6.88
C TYR A 18 8.01 -8.43 8.18
N LEU A 19 7.40 -9.59 8.17
CA LEU A 19 7.51 -10.59 9.21
C LEU A 19 8.84 -11.34 9.11
N ARG A 20 9.06 -12.28 9.99
CA ARG A 20 10.24 -13.13 10.03
C ARG A 20 10.64 -13.71 8.66
N ALA A 21 9.65 -14.10 7.86
CA ALA A 21 9.83 -14.44 6.46
C ALA A 21 9.03 -13.45 5.62
N VAL A 22 9.54 -13.06 4.45
CA VAL A 22 8.74 -12.35 3.45
C VAL A 22 7.57 -13.27 3.11
N ASN A 23 6.36 -12.86 3.46
CA ASN A 23 5.19 -13.75 3.50
C ASN A 23 4.01 -13.23 2.66
N ASN A 24 4.20 -12.17 1.90
CA ASN A 24 3.15 -11.63 1.04
C ASN A 24 3.13 -12.39 -0.30
N PRO A 25 2.11 -13.23 -0.58
CA PRO A 25 2.06 -14.02 -1.82
C PRO A 25 2.13 -13.15 -3.08
N ASN A 26 1.49 -11.99 -3.07
CA ASN A 26 1.49 -11.04 -4.18
C ASN A 26 2.90 -10.51 -4.49
N GLU A 27 3.73 -10.33 -3.47
CA GLU A 27 5.12 -9.92 -3.60
C GLU A 27 6.02 -11.08 -3.99
N LEU A 28 5.90 -12.21 -3.30
CA LEU A 28 6.78 -13.37 -3.48
C LEU A 28 6.75 -13.91 -4.89
N VAL A 29 5.56 -14.06 -5.51
CA VAL A 29 5.49 -14.54 -6.90
C VAL A 29 6.19 -13.60 -7.89
N ARG A 30 6.23 -12.30 -7.62
CA ARG A 30 6.99 -11.33 -8.42
C ARG A 30 8.49 -11.45 -8.19
N VAL A 31 8.90 -11.63 -6.93
CA VAL A 31 10.31 -11.88 -6.58
C VAL A 31 10.79 -13.15 -7.26
N PHE A 32 10.06 -14.25 -7.15
CA PHE A 32 10.38 -15.52 -7.77
C PHE A 32 10.49 -15.39 -9.29
N THR A 33 9.49 -14.80 -9.95
CA THR A 33 9.56 -14.59 -11.40
C THR A 33 10.73 -13.68 -11.81
N THR A 34 11.08 -12.69 -10.98
CA THR A 34 12.24 -11.82 -11.26
C THR A 34 13.56 -12.59 -11.13
N MET A 35 13.68 -13.46 -10.11
CA MET A 35 14.83 -14.33 -9.89
C MET A 35 14.98 -15.31 -11.05
N SER A 36 13.94 -16.08 -11.36
CA SER A 36 13.92 -17.08 -12.43
C SER A 36 14.26 -16.49 -13.81
N LEU A 37 13.78 -15.27 -14.11
CA LEU A 37 14.14 -14.56 -15.34
C LEU A 37 15.64 -14.24 -15.43
N VAL A 38 16.31 -14.00 -14.31
CA VAL A 38 17.72 -13.61 -14.27
C VAL A 38 18.64 -14.82 -14.12
N GLU A 39 18.29 -15.78 -13.26
CA GLU A 39 19.13 -16.94 -12.96
C GLU A 39 18.94 -18.05 -14.01
N ASP A 40 17.69 -18.33 -14.41
CA ASP A 40 17.34 -19.46 -15.28
C ASP A 40 16.88 -19.05 -16.67
N GLY A 41 16.62 -17.77 -16.92
CA GLY A 41 16.15 -17.25 -18.22
C GLY A 41 14.71 -17.69 -18.58
N THR A 42 13.90 -18.08 -17.59
CA THR A 42 12.54 -18.58 -17.78
C THR A 42 11.50 -17.75 -17.01
N LEU A 43 10.23 -17.89 -17.39
CA LEU A 43 9.09 -17.35 -16.63
C LEU A 43 8.52 -18.39 -15.65
N ALA A 44 8.90 -19.67 -15.80
CA ALA A 44 8.54 -20.72 -14.85
C ALA A 44 9.33 -20.51 -13.53
N ILE A 45 8.64 -20.64 -12.40
CA ILE A 45 9.19 -20.37 -11.06
C ILE A 45 9.35 -21.66 -10.23
N ASP A 46 9.55 -22.79 -10.90
CA ASP A 46 9.62 -24.11 -10.26
C ASP A 46 10.80 -24.20 -9.29
N GLU A 47 11.99 -23.71 -9.69
CA GLU A 47 13.20 -23.73 -8.87
C GLU A 47 13.06 -22.85 -7.62
N GLU A 48 12.43 -21.67 -7.75
CA GLU A 48 12.15 -20.81 -6.61
C GLU A 48 11.13 -21.44 -5.66
N VAL A 49 10.11 -22.13 -6.20
CA VAL A 49 9.13 -22.87 -5.38
C VAL A 49 9.81 -24.03 -4.66
N ALA A 50 10.71 -24.76 -5.33
CA ALA A 50 11.50 -25.83 -4.70
C ALA A 50 12.45 -25.29 -3.62
N THR A 51 13.01 -24.08 -3.83
CA THR A 51 13.99 -23.45 -2.94
C THR A 51 13.35 -22.78 -1.74
N TYR A 52 12.28 -21.97 -1.96
CA TYR A 52 11.69 -21.10 -0.94
C TYR A 52 10.32 -21.57 -0.45
N GLY A 53 9.71 -22.53 -1.12
CA GLY A 53 8.41 -23.10 -0.79
C GLY A 53 7.26 -22.55 -1.60
N TRP A 54 6.13 -23.25 -1.50
CA TRP A 54 4.88 -22.90 -2.18
C TRP A 54 4.31 -21.59 -1.66
N VAL A 55 3.76 -20.78 -2.57
CA VAL A 55 3.02 -19.55 -2.24
C VAL A 55 1.68 -19.54 -2.98
N ASN A 56 0.70 -18.82 -2.44
CA ASN A 56 -0.52 -18.53 -3.17
C ASN A 56 -0.23 -17.56 -4.33
N ASP A 57 -1.17 -17.27 -5.20
CA ASP A 57 -1.01 -16.39 -6.36
C ASP A 57 -0.17 -16.98 -7.51
N MET A 58 -0.10 -18.31 -7.60
CA MET A 58 0.52 -19.06 -8.71
C MET A 58 -0.51 -19.81 -9.55
N ALA A 59 -0.15 -20.08 -10.80
CA ALA A 59 -0.81 -21.01 -11.69
C ALA A 59 0.09 -22.22 -11.90
N HIS A 60 -0.46 -23.44 -11.82
CA HIS A 60 0.23 -24.68 -12.18
C HIS A 60 -0.40 -25.22 -13.46
N VAL A 61 0.22 -24.92 -14.60
CA VAL A 61 -0.38 -25.16 -15.92
C VAL A 61 0.63 -25.77 -16.89
N PRO A 62 0.15 -26.53 -17.90
CA PRO A 62 1.02 -27.11 -18.92
C PRO A 62 1.63 -26.02 -19.81
N SER A 63 2.93 -26.04 -20.00
CA SER A 63 3.64 -25.13 -20.90
C SER A 63 3.56 -25.63 -22.34
N LYS A 64 3.12 -24.78 -23.24
CA LYS A 64 3.17 -25.04 -24.70
C LYS A 64 4.61 -25.05 -25.25
N PHE A 65 5.57 -24.55 -24.49
CA PHE A 65 6.95 -24.35 -24.91
C PHE A 65 7.91 -25.39 -24.34
N ASP A 66 7.40 -26.30 -23.48
CA ASP A 66 8.16 -27.41 -22.89
C ASP A 66 7.38 -28.73 -22.96
N GLY A 67 6.92 -29.08 -24.15
CA GLY A 67 6.27 -30.37 -24.41
C GLY A 67 5.03 -30.68 -23.57
N GLY A 68 4.39 -29.67 -22.98
CA GLY A 68 3.19 -29.85 -22.15
C GLY A 68 3.50 -30.20 -20.68
N LYS A 69 4.75 -30.09 -20.24
CA LYS A 69 5.08 -30.24 -18.81
C LYS A 69 4.39 -29.16 -17.97
N LEU A 70 4.00 -29.54 -16.77
CA LEU A 70 3.41 -28.64 -15.78
C LEU A 70 4.49 -27.78 -15.14
N HIS A 71 4.26 -26.46 -15.12
CA HIS A 71 5.14 -25.48 -14.50
C HIS A 71 4.33 -24.48 -13.65
N TYR A 72 4.98 -23.94 -12.64
CA TYR A 72 4.45 -22.83 -11.86
C TYR A 72 4.74 -21.49 -12.54
N PHE A 73 3.74 -20.64 -12.64
CA PHE A 73 3.85 -19.28 -13.18
C PHE A 73 3.15 -18.28 -12.25
N MET A 74 3.69 -17.08 -12.18
CA MET A 74 3.06 -15.95 -11.50
C MET A 74 1.72 -15.61 -12.17
N VAL A 75 0.64 -15.36 -11.39
CA VAL A 75 -0.67 -14.93 -11.93
C VAL A 75 -0.87 -13.42 -11.93
N LYS A 76 0.11 -12.67 -11.50
CA LYS A 76 0.04 -11.20 -11.44
C LYS A 76 0.47 -10.55 -12.76
N THR A 77 0.12 -9.28 -12.90
CA THR A 77 0.57 -8.45 -14.02
C THR A 77 2.09 -8.32 -14.07
N PRO A 78 2.73 -8.37 -15.25
CA PRO A 78 4.17 -8.55 -15.35
C PRO A 78 5.01 -7.26 -15.25
N LEU A 79 4.43 -6.06 -15.43
CA LEU A 79 5.25 -4.87 -15.64
C LEU A 79 6.16 -4.53 -14.47
N SER A 80 5.68 -4.65 -13.22
CA SER A 80 6.54 -4.42 -12.03
C SER A 80 7.68 -5.45 -11.94
N THR A 81 7.41 -6.71 -12.30
CA THR A 81 8.39 -7.79 -12.35
C THR A 81 9.48 -7.47 -13.38
N TYR A 82 9.11 -7.10 -14.60
CA TYR A 82 10.08 -6.74 -15.64
C TYR A 82 10.91 -5.49 -15.30
N LEU A 83 10.33 -4.53 -14.58
CA LEU A 83 11.10 -3.39 -14.04
C LEU A 83 12.10 -3.84 -12.97
N GLY A 84 11.83 -4.91 -12.26
CA GLY A 84 12.72 -5.50 -11.25
C GLY A 84 13.88 -6.29 -11.85
N VAL A 85 13.75 -6.84 -13.06
CA VAL A 85 14.79 -7.67 -13.70
C VAL A 85 16.16 -6.97 -13.75
N PRO A 86 16.32 -5.75 -14.27
CA PRO A 86 17.61 -5.08 -14.28
C PRO A 86 18.14 -4.78 -12.87
N VAL A 87 17.24 -4.53 -11.92
CA VAL A 87 17.61 -4.26 -10.52
C VAL A 87 18.18 -5.53 -9.87
N TYR A 88 17.46 -6.65 -9.99
CA TYR A 88 17.91 -7.93 -9.45
C TYR A 88 19.17 -8.43 -10.17
N TYR A 89 19.27 -8.28 -11.49
CA TYR A 89 20.47 -8.61 -12.25
C TYR A 89 21.70 -7.89 -11.70
N ALA A 90 21.60 -6.58 -11.47
CA ALA A 90 22.70 -5.81 -10.89
C ALA A 90 23.04 -6.32 -9.47
N TYR A 91 22.03 -6.59 -8.65
CA TYR A 91 22.20 -7.16 -7.31
C TYR A 91 22.91 -8.52 -7.36
N SER A 92 22.43 -9.48 -8.16
CA SER A 92 23.00 -10.83 -8.31
C SER A 92 24.46 -10.76 -8.73
N LYS A 93 24.81 -9.88 -9.70
CA LYS A 93 26.21 -9.69 -10.12
C LYS A 93 27.10 -9.11 -9.02
N VAL A 94 26.62 -8.14 -8.26
CA VAL A 94 27.35 -7.59 -7.11
C VAL A 94 27.59 -8.68 -6.06
N GLN A 95 26.56 -9.47 -5.73
CA GLN A 95 26.68 -10.58 -4.77
C GLN A 95 27.69 -11.64 -5.27
N ALA A 96 27.66 -11.98 -6.54
CA ALA A 96 28.62 -12.94 -7.13
C ALA A 96 30.06 -12.45 -7.01
N VAL A 97 30.34 -11.15 -7.22
CA VAL A 97 31.67 -10.57 -6.99
C VAL A 97 32.10 -10.66 -5.53
N LEU A 98 31.14 -10.60 -4.60
CA LEU A 98 31.38 -10.75 -3.15
C LEU A 98 31.47 -12.21 -2.71
N GLY A 99 31.36 -13.18 -3.63
CA GLY A 99 31.44 -14.61 -3.35
C GLY A 99 30.11 -15.23 -2.87
N HIS A 100 29.01 -14.50 -2.99
CA HIS A 100 27.67 -15.00 -2.65
C HIS A 100 26.90 -15.35 -3.93
N HIS A 101 26.29 -16.54 -3.95
CA HIS A 101 25.51 -17.03 -5.08
C HIS A 101 24.05 -17.26 -4.69
N HIS A 102 23.18 -17.26 -5.69
CA HIS A 102 21.77 -17.61 -5.50
C HIS A 102 21.65 -19.01 -4.87
N PRO A 103 20.93 -19.16 -3.75
CA PRO A 103 20.76 -20.46 -3.11
C PRO A 103 19.82 -21.36 -3.93
N ASP A 104 20.08 -22.65 -3.89
CA ASP A 104 19.26 -23.70 -4.49
C ASP A 104 18.40 -24.44 -3.43
N ALA A 105 17.66 -25.47 -3.87
CA ALA A 105 16.82 -26.27 -2.99
C ALA A 105 17.62 -27.01 -1.89
N THR A 106 18.91 -27.28 -2.10
CA THR A 106 19.79 -27.99 -1.15
C THR A 106 20.47 -27.05 -0.15
N SER A 107 20.45 -25.75 -0.40
CA SER A 107 21.05 -24.73 0.44
C SER A 107 20.41 -24.66 1.83
N GLY A 108 21.17 -24.24 2.84
CA GLY A 108 20.69 -24.11 4.21
C GLY A 108 19.58 -23.02 4.35
N ALA A 109 18.67 -23.23 5.31
CA ALA A 109 17.52 -22.34 5.53
C ALA A 109 17.90 -20.88 5.79
N GLU A 110 19.03 -20.64 6.48
CA GLU A 110 19.53 -19.31 6.77
C GLU A 110 19.95 -18.59 5.47
N ALA A 111 20.73 -19.25 4.62
CA ALA A 111 21.17 -18.69 3.34
C ALA A 111 19.98 -18.35 2.43
N LYS A 112 18.98 -19.24 2.35
CA LYS A 112 17.74 -19.02 1.60
C LYS A 112 16.98 -17.80 2.12
N THR A 113 16.79 -17.71 3.43
CA THR A 113 16.06 -16.61 4.08
C THR A 113 16.78 -15.28 3.89
N ASP A 114 18.10 -15.26 4.07
CA ASP A 114 18.90 -14.03 3.93
C ASP A 114 18.92 -13.52 2.49
N TRP A 115 19.10 -14.43 1.52
CA TRP A 115 19.05 -14.06 0.10
C TRP A 115 17.69 -13.51 -0.31
N LEU A 116 16.60 -14.21 0.04
CA LEU A 116 15.24 -13.78 -0.26
C LEU A 116 14.94 -12.39 0.35
N ARG A 117 15.34 -12.19 1.60
CA ARG A 117 15.14 -10.95 2.33
C ARG A 117 15.88 -9.77 1.68
N ARG A 118 17.18 -9.94 1.40
CA ARG A 118 18.01 -8.88 0.82
C ARG A 118 17.60 -8.55 -0.62
N SER A 119 17.34 -9.56 -1.43
CA SER A 119 16.89 -9.35 -2.81
C SER A 119 15.52 -8.67 -2.86
N THR A 120 14.58 -9.09 -2.02
CA THR A 120 13.27 -8.42 -1.90
C THR A 120 13.43 -6.96 -1.49
N TRP A 121 14.32 -6.66 -0.53
CA TRP A 121 14.57 -5.28 -0.14
C TRP A 121 15.13 -4.43 -1.28
N VAL A 122 16.12 -4.93 -2.02
CA VAL A 122 16.70 -4.21 -3.17
C VAL A 122 15.64 -3.98 -4.24
N LEU A 123 14.79 -4.98 -4.52
CA LEU A 123 13.68 -4.85 -5.45
C LEU A 123 12.65 -3.81 -4.99
N ARG A 124 12.25 -3.82 -3.72
CA ARG A 124 11.37 -2.79 -3.14
C ARG A 124 11.97 -1.39 -3.32
N LEU A 125 13.24 -1.23 -2.92
CA LEU A 125 13.92 0.07 -2.90
C LEU A 125 13.95 0.72 -4.28
N PHE A 126 14.45 0.02 -5.29
CA PHE A 126 14.70 0.63 -6.61
C PHE A 126 13.50 0.56 -7.55
N THR A 127 12.64 -0.47 -7.41
CA THR A 127 11.51 -0.64 -8.33
C THR A 127 10.25 0.08 -7.86
N VAL A 128 10.05 0.22 -6.54
CA VAL A 128 8.80 0.78 -5.99
C VAL A 128 9.04 2.01 -5.13
N GLN A 129 9.85 1.90 -4.05
CA GLN A 129 10.00 2.98 -3.07
C GLN A 129 10.56 4.26 -3.70
N LEU A 130 11.67 4.16 -4.43
CA LEU A 130 12.30 5.30 -5.08
C LEU A 130 11.39 5.97 -6.12
N PRO A 131 10.79 5.26 -7.09
CA PRO A 131 9.83 5.86 -8.01
C PRO A 131 8.63 6.52 -7.32
N CYS A 132 8.07 5.89 -6.30
CA CYS A 132 6.92 6.44 -5.55
C CYS A 132 7.31 7.69 -4.75
N PHE A 133 8.48 7.72 -4.14
CA PHE A 133 8.99 8.91 -3.46
C PHE A 133 9.26 10.06 -4.46
N LEU A 134 9.91 9.79 -5.58
CA LEU A 134 10.15 10.79 -6.63
C LEU A 134 8.84 11.33 -7.20
N PHE A 135 7.82 10.48 -7.29
CA PHE A 135 6.48 10.90 -7.67
C PHE A 135 5.88 11.91 -6.68
N LEU A 136 6.07 11.77 -5.37
CA LEU A 136 5.60 12.76 -4.39
C LEU A 136 6.27 14.14 -4.59
N ILE A 137 7.55 14.16 -4.98
CA ILE A 137 8.24 15.41 -5.34
C ILE A 137 7.64 16.03 -6.61
N PHE A 138 7.38 15.20 -7.63
CA PHE A 138 6.66 15.63 -8.83
C PHE A 138 5.26 16.15 -8.49
N PHE A 139 4.52 15.41 -7.66
CA PHE A 139 3.16 15.76 -7.25
C PHE A 139 3.09 17.13 -6.57
N GLU A 140 4.02 17.43 -5.65
CA GLU A 140 4.12 18.76 -5.04
C GLU A 140 4.37 19.85 -6.08
N ARG A 141 5.31 19.61 -7.02
CA ARG A 141 5.61 20.57 -8.09
C ARG A 141 4.41 20.80 -9.01
N TYR A 142 3.67 19.76 -9.34
CA TYR A 142 2.45 19.87 -10.14
C TYR A 142 1.35 20.63 -9.40
N LEU A 143 1.18 20.36 -8.11
CA LEU A 143 0.24 21.09 -7.23
C LEU A 143 0.48 22.60 -7.23
N ARG A 144 1.69 23.11 -7.37
CA ARG A 144 2.00 24.56 -7.37
C ARG A 144 1.20 25.34 -8.40
N THR A 145 0.86 24.71 -9.50
CA THR A 145 0.06 25.34 -10.57
C THR A 145 -1.36 25.64 -10.13
N PHE A 146 -1.95 24.79 -9.29
CA PHE A 146 -3.35 24.86 -8.91
C PHE A 146 -3.56 25.36 -7.49
N VAL A 147 -2.62 25.06 -6.61
CA VAL A 147 -2.65 25.34 -5.18
C VAL A 147 -1.44 26.21 -4.82
N PRO A 148 -1.50 27.53 -4.98
CA PRO A 148 -0.42 28.45 -4.62
C PRO A 148 -0.10 28.44 -3.12
N ASP A 149 -1.06 28.08 -2.28
CA ASP A 149 -0.92 28.00 -0.83
C ASP A 149 0.03 26.86 -0.43
N VAL A 150 1.18 27.21 0.14
CA VAL A 150 2.23 26.24 0.49
C VAL A 150 1.78 25.30 1.61
N VAL A 151 1.00 25.77 2.57
CA VAL A 151 0.51 24.94 3.68
C VAL A 151 -0.46 23.88 3.17
N LEU A 152 -1.40 24.28 2.30
CA LEU A 152 -2.34 23.34 1.66
C LEU A 152 -1.59 22.30 0.81
N ARG A 153 -0.54 22.72 0.06
CA ARG A 153 0.26 21.78 -0.73
C ARG A 153 0.95 20.74 0.14
N LEU A 154 1.64 21.19 1.20
CA LEU A 154 2.35 20.28 2.10
C LEU A 154 1.39 19.34 2.84
N ALA A 155 0.24 19.85 3.32
CA ALA A 155 -0.80 19.02 3.92
C ALA A 155 -1.34 17.99 2.91
N THR A 156 -1.52 18.37 1.64
CA THR A 156 -1.96 17.45 0.58
C THR A 156 -0.95 16.36 0.29
N VAL A 157 0.35 16.71 0.18
CA VAL A 157 1.41 15.72 -0.02
C VAL A 157 1.54 14.78 1.18
N THR A 158 1.44 15.32 2.39
CA THR A 158 1.41 14.52 3.63
C THR A 158 0.22 13.56 3.63
N ALA A 159 -0.97 14.07 3.34
CA ALA A 159 -2.17 13.23 3.28
C ALA A 159 -2.07 12.13 2.21
N ALA A 160 -1.60 12.46 1.01
CA ALA A 160 -1.45 11.49 -0.07
C ALA A 160 -0.38 10.44 0.23
N GLY A 161 0.82 10.88 0.60
CA GLY A 161 2.01 10.04 0.73
C GLY A 161 2.12 9.29 2.06
N LEU A 162 1.62 9.87 3.16
CA LEU A 162 1.75 9.30 4.50
C LEU A 162 0.41 8.97 5.16
N GLY A 163 -0.68 9.61 4.74
CA GLY A 163 -2.01 9.48 5.34
C GLY A 163 -2.99 8.62 4.54
N THR A 164 -2.49 7.75 3.68
CA THR A 164 -3.27 6.76 2.91
C THR A 164 -2.53 5.43 2.84
N ASN A 165 -3.15 4.44 2.23
CA ASN A 165 -2.49 3.17 1.91
C ASN A 165 -1.37 3.30 0.85
N TYR A 166 -1.15 4.48 0.28
CA TYR A 166 -0.01 4.74 -0.61
C TYR A 166 1.33 4.39 0.04
N LEU A 167 1.54 4.77 1.31
CA LEU A 167 2.77 4.45 2.05
C LEU A 167 2.94 2.94 2.19
N ALA A 168 1.92 2.23 2.68
CA ALA A 168 1.98 0.77 2.89
C ALA A 168 2.32 0.02 1.61
N TYR A 169 1.62 0.35 0.50
CA TYR A 169 1.87 -0.29 -0.80
C TYR A 169 3.12 0.21 -1.54
N SER A 170 3.73 1.28 -1.06
CA SER A 170 5.08 1.68 -1.51
C SER A 170 6.19 0.91 -0.79
N GLN A 171 5.88 0.17 0.29
CA GLN A 171 6.84 -0.60 1.07
C GLN A 171 6.93 -2.08 0.64
N ILE A 172 6.17 -2.50 -0.37
CA ILE A 172 6.17 -3.86 -0.88
C ILE A 172 6.52 -3.88 -2.38
N TYR A 173 7.15 -4.97 -2.85
CA TYR A 173 7.42 -5.17 -4.26
C TYR A 173 6.15 -5.60 -5.00
N ALA A 174 5.23 -4.65 -5.13
CA ALA A 174 3.95 -4.81 -5.80
C ALA A 174 3.68 -3.63 -6.75
N SER A 175 2.64 -3.74 -7.56
CA SER A 175 2.33 -2.80 -8.64
C SER A 175 1.37 -1.67 -8.25
N HIS A 176 0.69 -1.78 -7.10
CA HIS A 176 -0.45 -0.91 -6.74
C HIS A 176 -0.12 0.59 -6.75
N THR A 177 0.98 1.01 -6.12
CA THR A 177 1.41 2.41 -6.08
C THR A 177 2.03 2.88 -7.38
N LEU A 178 2.69 2.00 -8.13
CA LEU A 178 3.19 2.33 -9.47
C LEU A 178 2.03 2.64 -10.43
N TYR A 179 0.94 1.87 -10.33
CA TYR A 179 -0.31 2.17 -11.02
C TYR A 179 -0.86 3.55 -10.65
N ALA A 180 -0.89 3.90 -9.35
CA ALA A 180 -1.33 5.22 -8.89
C ALA A 180 -0.50 6.35 -9.53
N CYS A 181 0.82 6.18 -9.55
CA CYS A 181 1.75 7.13 -10.17
C CYS A 181 1.50 7.27 -11.67
N ALA A 182 1.38 6.14 -12.39
CA ALA A 182 1.15 6.11 -13.84
C ALA A 182 -0.19 6.78 -14.21
N ALA A 183 -1.27 6.46 -13.49
CA ALA A 183 -2.59 7.05 -13.72
C ALA A 183 -2.57 8.58 -13.52
N PHE A 184 -1.96 9.05 -12.43
CA PHE A 184 -1.88 10.48 -12.18
C PHE A 184 -0.96 11.20 -13.18
N LEU A 185 0.19 10.62 -13.56
CA LEU A 185 1.07 11.19 -14.59
C LEU A 185 0.38 11.28 -15.94
N CYS A 186 -0.37 10.25 -16.35
CA CYS A 186 -1.19 10.25 -17.56
C CYS A 186 -2.19 11.42 -17.56
N PHE A 187 -2.92 11.60 -16.47
CA PHE A 187 -3.81 12.74 -16.26
C PHE A 187 -3.05 14.08 -16.34
N ALA A 188 -1.95 14.22 -15.61
CA ALA A 188 -1.19 15.46 -15.48
C ALA A 188 -0.58 15.92 -16.81
N ILE A 189 -0.03 15.00 -17.63
CA ILE A 189 0.51 15.31 -18.95
C ILE A 189 -0.61 15.77 -19.88
N THR A 190 -1.76 15.10 -19.87
CA THR A 190 -2.91 15.45 -20.72
C THR A 190 -3.50 16.79 -20.33
N GLU A 191 -3.70 17.05 -19.03
CA GLU A 191 -4.17 18.34 -18.51
C GLU A 191 -3.22 19.48 -18.86
N ARG A 192 -1.90 19.24 -18.66
CA ARG A 192 -0.87 20.21 -18.99
C ARG A 192 -0.89 20.57 -20.49
N ALA A 193 -0.98 19.58 -21.37
CA ALA A 193 -1.08 19.81 -22.82
C ALA A 193 -2.34 20.61 -23.21
N MET A 194 -3.46 20.36 -22.53
CA MET A 194 -4.69 21.15 -22.70
C MET A 194 -4.52 22.60 -22.24
N ARG A 195 -3.89 22.81 -21.10
CA ARG A 195 -3.76 24.12 -20.45
C ARG A 195 -2.72 25.01 -21.16
N GLU A 196 -1.59 24.45 -21.59
CA GLU A 196 -0.52 25.19 -22.27
C GLU A 196 -0.90 25.54 -23.72
N HIS A 197 -1.66 24.67 -24.39
CA HIS A 197 -2.08 24.85 -25.78
C HIS A 197 -3.62 24.71 -25.95
N PRO A 198 -4.42 25.62 -25.36
CA PRO A 198 -5.86 25.43 -25.27
C PRO A 198 -6.59 25.54 -26.60
N ARG A 199 -6.06 26.30 -27.55
CA ARG A 199 -6.68 26.56 -28.88
C ARG A 199 -5.96 25.89 -30.04
N ASP A 200 -4.67 25.62 -29.90
CA ASP A 200 -3.84 25.03 -30.95
C ASP A 200 -3.43 23.59 -30.62
N ALA A 201 -4.15 22.63 -31.23
CA ALA A 201 -3.77 21.23 -31.14
C ALA A 201 -2.43 20.92 -31.85
N ARG A 202 -1.99 21.83 -32.77
CA ARG A 202 -0.71 21.64 -33.52
C ARG A 202 0.49 21.84 -32.60
N ALA A 203 0.40 22.73 -31.65
CA ALA A 203 1.48 22.99 -30.69
C ALA A 203 1.67 21.86 -29.67
N ARG A 204 0.68 20.93 -29.53
CA ARG A 204 0.80 19.80 -28.61
C ARG A 204 1.71 18.74 -29.20
N LYS A 205 2.77 18.39 -28.46
CA LYS A 205 3.81 17.47 -28.93
C LYS A 205 3.25 16.04 -29.05
N TRP A 206 3.58 15.37 -30.13
CA TRP A 206 3.27 13.96 -30.34
C TRP A 206 3.91 13.04 -29.27
N THR A 207 5.08 13.44 -28.75
CA THR A 207 5.76 12.73 -27.64
C THR A 207 4.93 12.72 -26.36
N HIS A 208 4.18 13.79 -26.06
CA HIS A 208 3.25 13.80 -24.93
C HIS A 208 2.08 12.83 -25.18
N ALA A 209 1.55 12.77 -26.39
CA ALA A 209 0.51 11.82 -26.75
C ALA A 209 1.00 10.37 -26.61
N PHE A 210 2.22 10.08 -27.08
CA PHE A 210 2.87 8.77 -26.91
C PHE A 210 3.00 8.39 -25.44
N LEU A 211 3.50 9.31 -24.60
CA LEU A 211 3.64 9.08 -23.17
C LEU A 211 2.29 8.87 -22.46
N VAL A 212 1.25 9.59 -22.88
CA VAL A 212 -0.12 9.39 -22.36
C VAL A 212 -0.62 7.99 -22.69
N GLY A 213 -0.44 7.54 -23.93
CA GLY A 213 -0.79 6.18 -24.34
C GLY A 213 0.00 5.12 -23.56
N PHE A 214 1.32 5.31 -23.47
CA PHE A 214 2.20 4.42 -22.69
C PHE A 214 1.77 4.32 -21.22
N LEU A 215 1.51 5.44 -20.57
CA LEU A 215 1.09 5.47 -19.15
C LEU A 215 -0.31 4.87 -18.94
N ALA A 216 -1.25 5.11 -19.88
CA ALA A 216 -2.56 4.49 -19.83
C ALA A 216 -2.46 2.96 -19.97
N GLY A 217 -1.68 2.47 -20.94
CA GLY A 217 -1.40 1.04 -21.08
C GLY A 217 -0.63 0.46 -19.89
N ALA A 218 0.34 1.22 -19.34
CA ALA A 218 1.09 0.81 -18.15
C ALA A 218 0.19 0.65 -16.92
N CYS A 219 -0.90 1.43 -16.77
CA CYS A 219 -1.87 1.21 -15.70
C CYS A 219 -2.40 -0.22 -15.73
N VAL A 220 -2.78 -0.73 -16.92
CA VAL A 220 -3.28 -2.10 -17.09
C VAL A 220 -2.17 -3.13 -16.90
N ALA A 221 -0.96 -2.83 -17.37
CA ALA A 221 0.19 -3.71 -17.21
C ALA A 221 0.71 -3.76 -15.76
N PHE A 222 0.39 -2.78 -14.92
CA PHE A 222 0.58 -2.83 -13.48
C PHE A 222 -0.57 -3.54 -12.77
N GLU A 223 -1.84 -3.30 -13.18
CA GLU A 223 -3.02 -3.88 -12.52
C GLU A 223 -4.15 -4.10 -13.53
N TYR A 224 -4.60 -5.33 -13.75
CA TYR A 224 -5.67 -5.63 -14.72
C TYR A 224 -6.94 -4.82 -14.47
N HIS A 225 -7.33 -4.63 -13.22
CA HIS A 225 -8.52 -3.86 -12.84
C HIS A 225 -8.42 -2.36 -13.20
N ALA A 226 -7.23 -1.85 -13.51
CA ALA A 226 -7.02 -0.48 -13.96
C ALA A 226 -7.49 -0.23 -15.41
N LEU A 227 -7.97 -1.24 -16.13
CA LEU A 227 -8.47 -1.11 -17.50
C LEU A 227 -9.51 0.01 -17.62
N PHE A 228 -10.46 0.10 -16.71
CA PHE A 228 -11.50 1.13 -16.76
C PHE A 228 -10.95 2.55 -16.56
N VAL A 229 -9.97 2.69 -15.69
CA VAL A 229 -9.24 3.96 -15.50
C VAL A 229 -8.43 4.31 -16.75
N ALA A 230 -7.75 3.34 -17.33
CA ALA A 230 -7.00 3.51 -18.57
C ALA A 230 -7.90 3.95 -19.73
N VAL A 231 -9.12 3.42 -19.83
CA VAL A 231 -10.13 3.85 -20.81
C VAL A 231 -10.52 5.32 -20.60
N VAL A 232 -10.85 5.73 -19.37
CA VAL A 232 -11.18 7.13 -19.08
C VAL A 232 -10.03 8.08 -19.45
N LEU A 233 -8.80 7.72 -19.06
CA LEU A 233 -7.61 8.52 -19.36
C LEU A 233 -7.28 8.55 -20.86
N SER A 234 -7.47 7.44 -21.56
CA SER A 234 -7.27 7.36 -23.01
C SER A 234 -8.30 8.20 -23.77
N ILE A 235 -9.56 8.17 -23.38
CA ILE A 235 -10.61 9.04 -23.94
C ILE A 235 -10.23 10.51 -23.71
N PHE A 236 -9.80 10.87 -22.52
CA PHE A 236 -9.32 12.22 -22.24
C PHE A 236 -8.12 12.58 -23.11
N GLY A 237 -7.16 11.65 -23.29
CA GLY A 237 -6.03 11.79 -24.20
C GLY A 237 -6.47 12.05 -25.64
N VAL A 238 -7.38 11.24 -26.20
CA VAL A 238 -7.91 11.38 -27.58
C VAL A 238 -8.64 12.72 -27.76
N ILE A 239 -9.43 13.15 -26.78
CA ILE A 239 -10.13 14.46 -26.83
C ILE A 239 -9.13 15.62 -26.89
N ILE A 240 -7.96 15.48 -26.25
CA ILE A 240 -6.94 16.54 -26.21
C ILE A 240 -6.00 16.43 -27.42
N PHE A 241 -5.50 15.26 -27.75
CA PHE A 241 -4.59 14.99 -28.88
C PHE A 241 -5.37 14.56 -30.12
N ARG A 242 -6.03 15.50 -30.80
CA ARG A 242 -7.02 15.23 -31.87
C ARG A 242 -6.43 14.93 -33.25
N ARG A 243 -5.12 15.16 -33.45
CA ARG A 243 -4.52 14.97 -34.76
C ARG A 243 -4.26 13.49 -35.05
N PRO A 244 -4.40 13.03 -36.28
CA PRO A 244 -4.13 11.65 -36.64
C PRO A 244 -2.75 11.17 -36.19
N THR A 245 -1.70 11.99 -36.35
CA THR A 245 -0.34 11.68 -35.88
C THR A 245 -0.22 11.59 -34.37
N GLN A 246 -0.96 12.40 -33.62
CA GLN A 246 -0.99 12.34 -32.16
C GLN A 246 -1.80 11.14 -31.66
N ILE A 247 -2.92 10.82 -32.33
CA ILE A 247 -3.74 9.63 -32.02
C ILE A 247 -2.92 8.37 -32.30
N LEU A 248 -2.21 8.33 -33.45
CA LEU A 248 -1.30 7.22 -33.75
C LEU A 248 -0.20 7.09 -32.70
N ALA A 249 0.41 8.22 -32.28
CA ALA A 249 1.43 8.20 -31.23
C ALA A 249 0.87 7.69 -29.90
N LEU A 250 -0.35 8.08 -29.53
CA LEU A 250 -1.04 7.58 -28.33
C LEU A 250 -1.29 6.06 -28.44
N ALA A 251 -1.77 5.59 -29.59
CA ALA A 251 -1.99 4.17 -29.82
C ALA A 251 -0.68 3.36 -29.76
N LEU A 252 0.37 3.84 -30.41
CA LEU A 252 1.71 3.20 -30.37
C LEU A 252 2.29 3.19 -28.97
N GLY A 253 2.11 4.26 -28.18
CA GLY A 253 2.50 4.30 -26.78
C GLY A 253 1.81 3.22 -25.97
N GLY A 254 0.48 3.08 -26.12
CA GLY A 254 -0.31 2.07 -25.39
C GLY A 254 -0.03 0.64 -25.83
N LEU A 255 0.37 0.43 -27.08
CA LEU A 255 0.68 -0.90 -27.62
C LEU A 255 1.89 -1.55 -26.91
N ILE A 256 2.86 -0.77 -26.45
CA ILE A 256 4.07 -1.31 -25.79
C ILE A 256 3.71 -2.07 -24.49
N PRO A 257 3.03 -1.46 -23.50
CA PRO A 257 2.62 -2.21 -22.30
C PRO A 257 1.64 -3.34 -22.61
N ALA A 258 0.74 -3.16 -23.60
CA ALA A 258 -0.17 -4.21 -24.02
C ALA A 258 0.59 -5.42 -24.61
N ALA A 259 1.60 -5.19 -25.42
CA ALA A 259 2.45 -6.24 -25.97
C ALA A 259 3.25 -6.98 -24.88
N ILE A 260 3.73 -6.26 -23.84
CA ILE A 260 4.39 -6.86 -22.69
C ILE A 260 3.44 -7.84 -21.96
N VAL A 261 2.20 -7.42 -21.70
CA VAL A 261 1.19 -8.27 -21.04
C VAL A 261 0.84 -9.46 -21.91
N ALA A 262 0.55 -9.23 -23.19
CA ALA A 262 0.19 -10.29 -24.13
C ALA A 262 1.34 -11.31 -24.31
N HIS A 263 2.58 -10.86 -24.42
CA HIS A 263 3.74 -11.73 -24.48
C HIS A 263 3.89 -12.60 -23.23
N PHE A 264 3.78 -11.98 -22.04
CA PHE A 264 3.83 -12.71 -20.77
C PHE A 264 2.75 -13.80 -20.69
N GLN A 265 1.49 -13.44 -20.97
CA GLN A 265 0.35 -14.36 -20.92
C GLN A 265 0.50 -15.50 -21.93
N TRP A 266 0.94 -15.17 -23.15
CA TRP A 266 1.20 -16.17 -24.17
C TRP A 266 2.29 -17.16 -23.75
N ARG A 267 3.39 -16.66 -23.18
CA ARG A 267 4.51 -17.51 -22.71
C ARG A 267 4.13 -18.35 -21.49
N ALA A 268 3.40 -17.78 -20.52
CA ALA A 268 3.04 -18.45 -19.28
C ALA A 268 1.82 -19.37 -19.43
N TYR A 269 0.77 -18.94 -20.17
CA TYR A 269 -0.51 -19.65 -20.20
C TYR A 269 -0.91 -20.12 -21.59
N GLY A 270 -0.07 -19.87 -22.60
CA GLY A 270 -0.30 -20.27 -23.98
C GLY A 270 -1.36 -19.48 -24.75
N ASP A 271 -1.91 -18.39 -24.15
CA ASP A 271 -2.91 -17.51 -24.76
C ASP A 271 -2.61 -16.06 -24.39
N PRO A 272 -2.41 -15.13 -25.35
CA PRO A 272 -2.05 -13.74 -25.09
C PRO A 272 -3.15 -12.92 -24.41
N LEU A 273 -4.39 -13.40 -24.41
CA LEU A 273 -5.55 -12.70 -23.82
C LEU A 273 -6.05 -13.35 -22.52
N LYS A 274 -5.38 -14.39 -22.04
CA LYS A 274 -5.79 -15.12 -20.82
C LYS A 274 -5.13 -14.53 -19.58
N PRO A 275 -5.86 -13.79 -18.73
CA PRO A 275 -5.28 -13.23 -17.52
C PRO A 275 -5.00 -14.33 -16.48
N GLY A 276 -3.90 -14.20 -15.74
CA GLY A 276 -3.41 -15.22 -14.82
C GLY A 276 -4.39 -15.61 -13.71
N HIS A 277 -5.22 -14.68 -13.23
CA HIS A 277 -6.22 -14.96 -12.19
C HIS A 277 -7.31 -15.98 -12.61
N GLN A 278 -7.47 -16.25 -13.90
CA GLN A 278 -8.36 -17.31 -14.39
C GLN A 278 -7.76 -18.71 -14.32
N VAL A 279 -6.46 -18.82 -14.11
CA VAL A 279 -5.70 -20.08 -14.05
C VAL A 279 -5.03 -20.30 -12.70
N LEU A 280 -5.50 -19.62 -11.64
CA LEU A 280 -5.04 -19.82 -10.28
C LEU A 280 -5.12 -21.29 -9.89
N GLU A 281 -4.09 -21.81 -9.23
CA GLU A 281 -4.06 -23.18 -8.70
C GLU A 281 -5.16 -23.39 -7.65
N THR A 282 -5.45 -22.37 -6.83
CA THR A 282 -6.52 -22.42 -5.84
C THR A 282 -7.89 -22.31 -6.54
N ALA A 283 -8.56 -23.43 -6.71
CA ALA A 283 -9.78 -23.55 -7.51
C ALA A 283 -10.93 -22.60 -7.07
N SER A 284 -11.09 -22.33 -5.78
CA SER A 284 -12.10 -21.41 -5.28
C SER A 284 -11.87 -19.96 -5.77
N PHE A 285 -10.64 -19.51 -5.78
CA PHE A 285 -10.27 -18.18 -6.31
C PHE A 285 -10.39 -18.13 -7.84
N ALA A 286 -9.96 -19.19 -8.54
CA ALA A 286 -10.12 -19.28 -9.98
C ALA A 286 -11.61 -19.17 -10.38
N ALA A 287 -12.50 -19.90 -9.71
CA ALA A 287 -13.94 -19.87 -9.95
C ALA A 287 -14.56 -18.48 -9.68
N ALA A 288 -14.10 -17.76 -8.65
CA ALA A 288 -14.54 -16.40 -8.36
C ALA A 288 -14.18 -15.44 -9.50
N HIS A 289 -12.97 -15.57 -10.05
CA HIS A 289 -12.46 -14.69 -11.09
C HIS A 289 -12.95 -15.02 -12.52
N GLN A 290 -13.64 -16.14 -12.71
CA GLN A 290 -14.31 -16.47 -13.98
C GLN A 290 -15.68 -15.78 -14.14
N LYS A 291 -16.21 -15.17 -13.07
CA LYS A 291 -17.52 -14.49 -13.09
C LYS A 291 -17.38 -13.08 -13.70
N GLY A 292 -18.40 -12.66 -14.46
CA GLY A 292 -18.47 -11.32 -15.05
C GLY A 292 -17.39 -11.04 -16.11
N LEU A 293 -16.98 -9.77 -16.24
CA LEU A 293 -15.91 -9.35 -17.15
C LEU A 293 -14.57 -9.44 -16.44
N PHE A 294 -13.82 -10.52 -16.66
CA PHE A 294 -12.51 -10.78 -16.03
C PHE A 294 -12.55 -10.73 -14.47
N GLY A 295 -13.61 -11.27 -13.85
CA GLY A 295 -13.78 -11.27 -12.41
C GLY A 295 -14.45 -10.01 -11.84
N VAL A 296 -14.84 -9.06 -12.69
CA VAL A 296 -15.57 -7.84 -12.33
C VAL A 296 -17.04 -7.99 -12.68
N GLN A 297 -17.90 -7.82 -11.72
CA GLN A 297 -19.36 -7.81 -11.84
C GLN A 297 -19.92 -6.40 -11.70
N LEU A 298 -21.23 -6.26 -11.63
CA LEU A 298 -21.85 -4.99 -11.24
C LEU A 298 -21.45 -4.64 -9.80
N PRO A 299 -21.17 -3.35 -9.51
CA PRO A 299 -20.78 -2.91 -8.18
C PRO A 299 -21.80 -3.33 -7.11
N ALA A 300 -21.36 -4.04 -6.08
CA ALA A 300 -22.18 -4.38 -4.93
C ALA A 300 -22.21 -3.20 -3.94
N MET A 301 -23.40 -2.81 -3.48
CA MET A 301 -23.56 -1.64 -2.60
C MET A 301 -22.89 -1.87 -1.23
N ASP A 302 -22.94 -3.09 -0.69
CA ASP A 302 -22.27 -3.42 0.57
C ASP A 302 -20.75 -3.33 0.43
N ALA A 303 -20.19 -3.84 -0.69
CA ALA A 303 -18.78 -3.67 -1.01
C ALA A 303 -18.41 -2.19 -1.15
N LEU A 304 -19.21 -1.40 -1.86
CA LEU A 304 -18.98 0.04 -2.02
C LEU A 304 -19.00 0.77 -0.67
N LYS A 305 -19.95 0.43 0.20
CA LYS A 305 -20.05 0.99 1.55
C LYS A 305 -18.82 0.63 2.39
N SER A 306 -18.43 -0.64 2.41
CA SER A 306 -17.25 -1.11 3.15
C SER A 306 -15.95 -0.50 2.63
N LEU A 307 -15.72 -0.52 1.32
CA LEU A 307 -14.57 0.11 0.67
C LEU A 307 -14.46 1.59 0.98
N SER A 308 -15.59 2.26 1.21
CA SER A 308 -15.64 3.70 1.48
C SER A 308 -15.54 4.03 2.96
N MET A 309 -16.30 3.32 3.84
CA MET A 309 -16.66 3.78 5.17
C MET A 309 -16.26 2.86 6.32
N ASP A 310 -15.88 1.60 6.10
CA ASP A 310 -15.47 0.71 7.19
C ASP A 310 -14.35 1.33 8.01
N ILE A 311 -14.47 1.29 9.33
CA ILE A 311 -13.60 2.04 10.25
C ILE A 311 -12.14 1.57 10.16
N GLY A 312 -11.90 0.26 10.06
CA GLY A 312 -10.54 -0.31 9.99
C GLY A 312 -10.05 -0.61 8.58
N PHE A 313 -10.87 -0.28 7.55
CA PHE A 313 -10.57 -0.66 6.18
C PHE A 313 -10.95 0.41 5.15
N GLY A 314 -12.06 1.15 5.33
CA GLY A 314 -12.62 2.04 4.33
C GLY A 314 -11.68 3.19 3.95
N PHE A 315 -11.68 3.54 2.66
CA PHE A 315 -10.79 4.56 2.10
C PHE A 315 -10.95 5.93 2.76
N PHE A 316 -12.19 6.39 2.96
CA PHE A 316 -12.43 7.71 3.56
C PHE A 316 -12.34 7.72 5.08
N SER A 317 -12.71 6.63 5.75
CA SER A 317 -12.60 6.53 7.21
C SER A 317 -11.15 6.49 7.69
N MET A 318 -10.29 5.77 6.97
CA MET A 318 -8.86 5.70 7.29
C MET A 318 -8.06 6.88 6.72
N SER A 319 -8.56 7.54 5.68
CA SER A 319 -7.90 8.68 5.01
C SER A 319 -8.85 9.87 4.89
N PRO A 320 -9.23 10.51 6.02
CA PRO A 320 -10.34 11.47 6.05
C PRO A 320 -10.10 12.75 5.24
N PHE A 321 -8.86 13.09 4.90
CA PHE A 321 -8.56 14.18 3.96
C PHE A 321 -9.23 13.98 2.61
N MET A 322 -9.43 12.73 2.18
CA MET A 322 -9.97 12.38 0.87
C MET A 322 -11.46 12.66 0.71
N TRP A 323 -12.19 12.92 1.81
CA TRP A 323 -13.60 13.31 1.75
C TRP A 323 -13.88 14.49 0.81
N PHE A 324 -12.95 15.45 0.75
CA PHE A 324 -13.11 16.62 -0.13
C PHE A 324 -13.08 16.24 -1.62
N ALA A 325 -12.55 15.08 -1.98
CA ALA A 325 -12.57 14.62 -3.37
C ALA A 325 -13.99 14.37 -3.90
N LEU A 326 -14.94 14.00 -3.03
CA LEU A 326 -16.34 13.72 -3.42
C LEU A 326 -17.05 14.93 -3.98
N VAL A 327 -16.65 16.13 -3.56
CA VAL A 327 -17.28 17.39 -4.00
C VAL A 327 -16.46 18.16 -5.04
N VAL A 328 -15.42 17.54 -5.64
CA VAL A 328 -14.56 18.23 -6.62
C VAL A 328 -15.33 18.67 -7.86
N LEU A 329 -16.21 17.82 -8.39
CA LEU A 329 -16.98 18.14 -9.59
C LEU A 329 -17.91 19.34 -9.37
N PRO A 330 -18.86 19.33 -8.42
CA PRO A 330 -19.69 20.50 -8.17
C PRO A 330 -18.87 21.74 -7.80
N CYS A 331 -17.79 21.58 -7.03
CA CYS A 331 -16.91 22.70 -6.69
C CYS A 331 -16.26 23.33 -7.93
N THR A 332 -15.72 22.53 -8.84
CA THR A 332 -15.08 23.05 -10.06
C THR A 332 -16.07 23.56 -11.09
N LEU A 333 -17.27 23.00 -11.17
CA LEU A 333 -18.32 23.46 -12.07
C LEU A 333 -18.87 24.83 -11.62
N LEU A 334 -19.18 24.96 -10.34
CA LEU A 334 -19.90 26.14 -9.80
C LEU A 334 -18.97 27.26 -9.33
N LEU A 335 -17.79 26.90 -8.77
CA LEU A 335 -16.92 27.83 -8.06
C LEU A 335 -15.59 28.10 -8.75
N ALA A 336 -15.32 27.53 -9.94
CA ALA A 336 -14.09 27.77 -10.69
C ALA A 336 -13.95 29.26 -11.03
N ARG A 337 -12.81 29.87 -10.67
CA ARG A 337 -12.50 31.29 -10.87
C ARG A 337 -11.23 31.46 -11.71
N GLY A 338 -11.09 32.61 -12.32
CA GLY A 338 -9.97 33.00 -13.17
C GLY A 338 -10.39 33.31 -14.60
N THR A 339 -9.42 33.33 -15.50
CA THR A 339 -9.67 33.48 -16.95
C THR A 339 -10.57 32.35 -17.47
N PRO A 340 -11.28 32.55 -18.60
CA PRO A 340 -12.12 31.52 -19.19
C PRO A 340 -11.36 30.19 -19.41
N LEU A 341 -10.08 30.27 -19.80
CA LEU A 341 -9.22 29.10 -20.00
C LEU A 341 -8.91 28.35 -18.70
N VAL A 342 -8.56 29.08 -17.64
CA VAL A 342 -8.29 28.50 -16.32
C VAL A 342 -9.54 27.84 -15.76
N ARG A 343 -10.70 28.48 -15.89
CA ARG A 343 -11.99 27.90 -15.47
C ARG A 343 -12.31 26.63 -16.24
N ARG A 344 -12.09 26.63 -17.57
CA ARG A 344 -12.31 25.44 -18.39
C ARG A 344 -11.39 24.29 -17.96
N SER A 345 -10.10 24.57 -17.75
CA SER A 345 -9.14 23.56 -17.29
C SER A 345 -9.56 22.95 -15.95
N GLN A 346 -9.94 23.78 -14.97
CA GLN A 346 -10.40 23.30 -13.66
C GLN A 346 -11.68 22.44 -13.76
N ARG A 347 -12.64 22.81 -14.61
CA ARG A 347 -13.87 22.03 -14.82
C ARG A 347 -13.59 20.68 -15.46
N VAL A 348 -12.76 20.67 -16.50
CA VAL A 348 -12.35 19.41 -17.17
C VAL A 348 -11.56 18.54 -16.20
N ALA A 349 -10.62 19.11 -15.44
CA ALA A 349 -9.89 18.38 -14.42
C ALA A 349 -10.85 17.78 -13.39
N GLY A 350 -11.80 18.56 -12.85
CA GLY A 350 -12.80 18.07 -11.90
C GLY A 350 -13.64 16.91 -12.46
N LEU A 351 -14.06 16.99 -13.72
CA LEU A 351 -14.81 15.92 -14.38
C LEU A 351 -13.95 14.64 -14.52
N VAL A 352 -12.74 14.76 -15.07
CA VAL A 352 -11.86 13.61 -15.29
C VAL A 352 -11.48 12.95 -13.98
N LEU A 353 -11.11 13.72 -12.96
CA LEU A 353 -10.80 13.20 -11.63
C LEU A 353 -11.98 12.43 -11.02
N THR A 354 -13.19 12.98 -11.16
CA THR A 354 -14.42 12.31 -10.69
C THR A 354 -14.64 10.98 -11.44
N LEU A 355 -14.52 10.99 -12.77
CA LEU A 355 -14.69 9.76 -13.58
C LEU A 355 -13.64 8.70 -13.24
N VAL A 356 -12.38 9.10 -13.01
CA VAL A 356 -11.31 8.19 -12.58
C VAL A 356 -11.63 7.58 -11.21
N LEU A 357 -12.03 8.40 -10.23
CA LEU A 357 -12.40 7.90 -8.90
C LEU A 357 -13.63 6.99 -8.95
N VAL A 358 -14.69 7.39 -9.67
CA VAL A 358 -15.89 6.56 -9.86
C VAL A 358 -15.53 5.21 -10.51
N SER A 359 -14.65 5.22 -11.51
CA SER A 359 -14.16 3.98 -12.14
C SER A 359 -13.42 3.10 -11.13
N MET A 360 -12.52 3.67 -10.32
CA MET A 360 -11.77 2.92 -9.30
C MET A 360 -12.70 2.28 -8.27
N PHE A 361 -13.62 3.06 -7.70
CA PHE A 361 -14.57 2.56 -6.68
C PHE A 361 -15.57 1.57 -7.27
N GLY A 362 -16.09 1.84 -8.47
CA GLY A 362 -17.02 0.96 -9.16
C GLY A 362 -16.41 -0.41 -9.47
N VAL A 363 -15.19 -0.40 -10.01
CA VAL A 363 -14.47 -1.65 -10.29
C VAL A 363 -14.13 -2.41 -9.02
N ALA A 364 -13.58 -1.73 -8.01
CA ALA A 364 -13.25 -2.36 -6.74
C ALA A 364 -14.48 -3.00 -6.07
N ALA A 365 -15.65 -2.33 -6.11
CA ALA A 365 -16.91 -2.86 -5.59
C ALA A 365 -17.52 -3.96 -6.45
N GLY A 366 -17.09 -4.10 -7.71
CA GLY A 366 -17.51 -5.15 -8.63
C GLY A 366 -16.64 -6.41 -8.58
N ILE A 367 -15.45 -6.36 -7.98
CA ILE A 367 -14.59 -7.54 -7.82
C ILE A 367 -15.24 -8.48 -6.80
N VAL A 368 -15.36 -9.78 -7.14
CA VAL A 368 -15.96 -10.78 -6.25
C VAL A 368 -15.26 -10.82 -4.89
N GLU A 369 -13.91 -10.82 -4.91
CA GLU A 369 -13.07 -10.75 -3.72
C GLU A 369 -12.65 -9.29 -3.42
N TRP A 370 -13.65 -8.39 -3.34
CA TRP A 370 -13.44 -6.93 -3.22
C TRP A 370 -12.59 -6.51 -2.02
N ARG A 371 -12.56 -7.30 -0.96
CA ARG A 371 -11.71 -7.03 0.21
C ARG A 371 -10.24 -7.25 -0.09
N GLY A 372 -9.91 -8.23 -0.94
CA GLY A 372 -8.56 -8.49 -1.40
C GLY A 372 -7.68 -9.24 -0.41
N GLY A 373 -8.24 -9.92 0.61
CA GLY A 373 -7.52 -10.66 1.64
C GLY A 373 -6.89 -9.74 2.70
N TRP A 374 -5.76 -10.16 3.24
CA TRP A 374 -5.04 -9.41 4.28
C TRP A 374 -4.37 -8.16 3.69
N THR A 375 -4.81 -6.98 4.13
CA THR A 375 -4.43 -5.71 3.50
C THR A 375 -4.47 -4.54 4.49
N VAL A 376 -3.67 -3.49 4.21
CA VAL A 376 -3.78 -2.19 4.89
C VAL A 376 -4.71 -1.31 4.09
N GLY A 377 -5.95 -1.18 4.55
CA GLY A 377 -7.01 -0.48 3.82
C GLY A 377 -7.37 -1.17 2.49
N PRO A 378 -8.21 -0.55 1.65
CA PRO A 378 -8.72 -1.18 0.44
C PRO A 378 -7.64 -1.25 -0.66
N ARG A 379 -7.07 -2.44 -0.86
CA ARG A 379 -5.98 -2.69 -1.81
C ARG A 379 -6.31 -2.27 -3.24
N TYR A 380 -7.51 -2.57 -3.71
CA TYR A 380 -7.95 -2.22 -5.07
C TYR A 380 -8.14 -0.72 -5.28
N LEU A 381 -8.17 0.07 -4.20
CA LEU A 381 -8.19 1.53 -4.23
C LEU A 381 -6.81 2.17 -4.01
N ALA A 382 -5.73 1.38 -3.95
CA ALA A 382 -4.37 1.93 -3.79
C ALA A 382 -3.92 2.82 -4.97
N GLY A 383 -4.62 2.78 -6.09
CA GLY A 383 -4.48 3.72 -7.21
C GLY A 383 -5.09 5.11 -6.96
N ALA A 384 -6.02 5.23 -6.01
CA ALA A 384 -6.81 6.43 -5.80
C ALA A 384 -6.11 7.61 -5.07
N PRO A 385 -5.16 7.39 -4.14
CA PRO A 385 -4.64 8.45 -3.28
C PRO A 385 -4.16 9.72 -3.99
N PRO A 386 -3.29 9.71 -5.03
CA PRO A 386 -2.87 10.95 -5.68
C PRO A 386 -4.03 11.69 -6.35
N THR A 387 -4.93 10.95 -6.99
CA THR A 387 -6.10 11.51 -7.67
C THR A 387 -7.08 12.15 -6.69
N ALA A 388 -7.40 11.46 -5.60
CA ALA A 388 -8.28 11.95 -4.55
C ALA A 388 -7.67 13.15 -3.80
N ALA A 389 -6.36 13.08 -3.48
CA ALA A 389 -5.67 14.17 -2.80
C ALA A 389 -5.61 15.45 -3.66
N PHE A 390 -5.36 15.31 -4.97
CA PHE A 390 -5.38 16.44 -5.89
C PHE A 390 -6.79 17.04 -5.99
N ALA A 391 -7.81 16.20 -6.11
CA ALA A 391 -9.22 16.64 -6.10
C ALA A 391 -9.58 17.40 -4.81
N ALA A 392 -9.21 16.85 -3.65
CA ALA A 392 -9.40 17.47 -2.35
C ALA A 392 -8.67 18.83 -2.25
N ALA A 393 -7.45 18.90 -2.73
CA ALA A 393 -6.67 20.14 -2.73
C ALA A 393 -7.30 21.26 -3.57
N LEU A 394 -7.90 20.93 -4.71
CA LEU A 394 -8.64 21.88 -5.54
C LEU A 394 -9.84 22.48 -4.78
N VAL A 395 -10.57 21.66 -4.04
CA VAL A 395 -11.70 22.08 -3.22
C VAL A 395 -11.23 23.00 -2.09
N LEU A 396 -10.23 22.57 -1.31
CA LEU A 396 -9.68 23.33 -0.20
C LEU A 396 -9.06 24.67 -0.66
N GLN A 397 -8.37 24.68 -1.80
CA GLN A 397 -7.85 25.91 -2.40
C GLN A 397 -8.97 26.86 -2.83
N THR A 398 -10.07 26.34 -3.34
CA THR A 398 -11.23 27.15 -3.70
C THR A 398 -11.86 27.81 -2.47
N LEU A 399 -11.92 27.07 -1.35
CA LEU A 399 -12.36 27.60 -0.06
C LEU A 399 -11.40 28.68 0.45
N ALA A 400 -10.07 28.42 0.42
CA ALA A 400 -9.04 29.35 0.88
C ALA A 400 -9.04 30.69 0.14
N ARG A 401 -9.50 30.73 -1.11
CA ARG A 401 -9.61 31.96 -1.93
C ARG A 401 -10.75 32.89 -1.50
N ARG A 402 -11.65 32.46 -0.61
CA ARG A 402 -12.80 33.28 -0.18
C ARG A 402 -12.41 34.38 0.81
N GLY A 403 -11.24 34.30 1.46
CA GLY A 403 -10.77 35.32 2.41
C GLY A 403 -9.84 34.77 3.47
N ARG A 404 -9.34 35.64 4.35
CA ARG A 404 -8.34 35.26 5.37
C ARG A 404 -8.82 34.18 6.34
N ALA A 405 -10.05 34.34 6.86
CA ALA A 405 -10.64 33.35 7.79
C ALA A 405 -10.86 31.98 7.11
N TRP A 406 -11.39 31.98 5.89
CA TRP A 406 -11.59 30.78 5.10
C TRP A 406 -10.28 30.07 4.76
N ARG A 407 -9.22 30.84 4.49
CA ARG A 407 -7.88 30.29 4.27
C ARG A 407 -7.34 29.63 5.53
N ALA A 408 -7.44 30.28 6.68
CA ALA A 408 -7.02 29.70 7.95
C ALA A 408 -7.80 28.42 8.27
N MET A 409 -9.11 28.44 8.07
CA MET A 409 -9.96 27.27 8.25
C MET A 409 -9.56 26.13 7.29
N ALA A 410 -9.39 26.40 6.01
CA ALA A 410 -8.98 25.39 5.02
C ALA A 410 -7.61 24.79 5.36
N ARG A 411 -6.63 25.61 5.77
CA ARG A 411 -5.30 25.16 6.23
C ARG A 411 -5.41 24.29 7.49
N GLY A 412 -6.23 24.71 8.47
CA GLY A 412 -6.44 23.96 9.71
C GLY A 412 -7.10 22.61 9.44
N ILE A 413 -8.19 22.59 8.71
CA ILE A 413 -8.91 21.35 8.33
C ILE A 413 -7.97 20.41 7.54
N ALA A 414 -7.28 20.93 6.52
CA ALA A 414 -6.34 20.15 5.72
C ALA A 414 -5.26 19.51 6.58
N GLY A 415 -4.65 20.29 7.48
CA GLY A 415 -3.60 19.80 8.40
C GLY A 415 -4.13 18.76 9.38
N GLY A 416 -5.28 19.03 10.00
CA GLY A 416 -5.89 18.10 10.97
C GLY A 416 -6.29 16.77 10.36
N LEU A 417 -6.90 16.78 9.17
CA LEU A 417 -7.28 15.55 8.48
C LEU A 417 -6.07 14.80 7.89
N ALA A 418 -4.99 15.51 7.51
CA ALA A 418 -3.74 14.87 7.14
C ALA A 418 -3.10 14.14 8.34
N ILE A 419 -3.07 14.77 9.53
CA ILE A 419 -2.64 14.12 10.78
C ILE A 419 -3.50 12.89 11.07
N ALA A 420 -4.82 13.02 10.94
CA ALA A 420 -5.74 11.91 11.18
C ALA A 420 -5.44 10.71 10.26
N GLY A 421 -5.21 10.94 8.97
CA GLY A 421 -4.82 9.87 8.04
C GLY A 421 -3.47 9.25 8.40
N VAL A 422 -2.46 10.06 8.74
CA VAL A 422 -1.14 9.55 9.17
C VAL A 422 -1.27 8.64 10.40
N LEU A 423 -2.09 9.03 11.38
CA LEU A 423 -2.33 8.21 12.57
C LEU A 423 -3.15 6.96 12.26
N SER A 424 -4.21 7.08 11.44
CA SER A 424 -5.16 5.98 11.21
C SER A 424 -4.61 4.89 10.31
N ILE A 425 -3.89 5.26 9.23
CA ILE A 425 -3.39 4.29 8.23
C ILE A 425 -1.87 4.36 8.03
N GLY A 426 -1.26 5.54 8.16
CA GLY A 426 0.16 5.71 7.92
C GLY A 426 1.00 4.93 8.94
N VAL A 427 0.76 5.12 10.23
CA VAL A 427 1.44 4.38 11.31
C VAL A 427 1.19 2.88 11.18
N VAL A 428 -0.04 2.49 10.90
CA VAL A 428 -0.41 1.07 10.71
C VAL A 428 0.40 0.45 9.57
N GLY A 429 0.46 1.11 8.41
CA GLY A 429 1.20 0.62 7.25
C GLY A 429 2.72 0.59 7.43
N LEU A 430 3.26 1.41 8.36
CA LEU A 430 4.68 1.35 8.72
C LEU A 430 5.01 0.18 9.64
N VAL A 431 4.06 -0.28 10.45
CA VAL A 431 4.28 -1.42 11.35
C VAL A 431 4.17 -2.74 10.59
N TYR A 432 3.13 -2.87 9.77
CA TYR A 432 2.93 -4.09 9.00
C TYR A 432 2.02 -3.86 7.78
N ASP A 433 2.38 -4.47 6.66
CA ASP A 433 1.74 -4.26 5.36
C ASP A 433 0.61 -5.25 5.03
N THR A 434 0.43 -6.31 5.84
CA THR A 434 -0.50 -7.42 5.54
C THR A 434 -1.37 -7.72 6.76
N LEU A 435 -2.37 -6.86 7.02
CA LEU A 435 -3.24 -6.98 8.19
C LEU A 435 -4.39 -7.96 7.95
N PRO A 436 -4.71 -8.81 8.95
CA PRO A 436 -5.89 -9.68 8.90
C PRO A 436 -7.19 -8.90 8.77
N GLU A 437 -8.16 -9.50 8.08
CA GLU A 437 -9.50 -8.93 7.91
C GLU A 437 -10.25 -8.75 9.22
N ALA A 438 -9.92 -9.56 10.23
CA ALA A 438 -10.55 -9.54 11.54
C ALA A 438 -10.17 -8.35 12.43
N LEU A 439 -9.28 -7.44 11.97
CA LEU A 439 -8.84 -6.27 12.74
C LEU A 439 -9.71 -5.02 12.44
N PRO A 440 -10.78 -4.75 13.19
CA PRO A 440 -11.65 -3.59 12.93
C PRO A 440 -11.00 -2.25 13.33
N ARG A 441 -9.95 -2.29 14.16
CA ARG A 441 -9.21 -1.09 14.63
C ARG A 441 -7.71 -1.35 14.61
N PRO A 442 -7.08 -1.46 13.44
CA PRO A 442 -5.69 -1.91 13.32
C PRO A 442 -4.69 -1.01 14.07
N LEU A 443 -4.97 0.30 14.21
CA LEU A 443 -4.10 1.19 14.97
C LEU A 443 -4.03 0.81 16.45
N THR A 444 -5.19 0.72 17.13
CA THR A 444 -5.26 0.54 18.59
C THR A 444 -5.19 -0.92 19.01
N GLN A 445 -5.58 -1.84 18.15
CA GLN A 445 -5.62 -3.27 18.45
C GLN A 445 -4.34 -4.00 18.05
N PHE A 446 -3.54 -3.43 17.14
CA PHE A 446 -2.35 -4.06 16.62
C PHE A 446 -1.13 -3.13 16.60
N ALA A 447 -1.16 -2.03 15.83
CA ALA A 447 0.04 -1.23 15.57
C ALA A 447 0.64 -0.58 16.83
N LEU A 448 -0.19 0.05 17.67
CA LEU A 448 0.29 0.66 18.92
C LEU A 448 0.78 -0.38 19.93
N PRO A 449 0.06 -1.50 20.21
CA PRO A 449 0.56 -2.56 21.08
C PRO A 449 1.86 -3.19 20.59
N ALA A 450 1.95 -3.53 19.30
CA ALA A 450 3.16 -4.09 18.71
C ALA A 450 4.35 -3.14 18.90
N THR A 451 4.17 -1.87 18.58
CA THR A 451 5.19 -0.84 18.77
C THR A 451 5.63 -0.72 20.22
N TYR A 452 4.68 -0.68 21.17
CA TYR A 452 4.98 -0.58 22.59
C TYR A 452 5.82 -1.77 23.11
N LEU A 453 5.59 -2.96 22.56
CA LEU A 453 6.30 -4.18 22.93
C LEU A 453 7.61 -4.40 22.14
N GLY A 454 7.99 -3.47 21.25
CA GLY A 454 9.19 -3.58 20.44
C GLY A 454 9.06 -4.46 19.18
N PHE A 455 7.85 -4.92 18.86
CA PHE A 455 7.56 -5.57 17.56
C PHE A 455 7.43 -4.50 16.48
N VAL A 456 8.56 -4.04 16.01
CA VAL A 456 8.66 -3.00 14.98
C VAL A 456 9.29 -3.56 13.72
N PRO A 457 9.06 -2.91 12.56
CA PRO A 457 9.64 -3.37 11.30
C PRO A 457 11.15 -3.42 11.33
N HIS A 458 11.70 -4.28 10.49
CA HIS A 458 13.11 -4.23 10.15
C HIS A 458 13.48 -2.87 9.58
N HIS A 459 14.72 -2.45 9.80
CA HIS A 459 15.20 -1.14 9.38
C HIS A 459 16.66 -1.19 8.93
N ILE A 460 17.07 -0.17 8.17
CA ILE A 460 18.42 -0.07 7.60
C ILE A 460 19.52 -0.10 8.67
N GLY A 461 19.24 0.32 9.90
CA GLY A 461 20.20 0.27 11.02
C GLY A 461 20.72 -1.13 11.32
N GLU A 462 19.95 -2.18 11.02
CA GLU A 462 20.36 -3.57 11.21
C GLU A 462 21.58 -3.96 10.36
N TRP A 463 21.74 -3.35 9.21
CA TRP A 463 22.90 -3.55 8.34
C TRP A 463 24.20 -3.00 8.94
N PHE A 464 24.06 -2.06 9.87
CA PHE A 464 25.18 -1.47 10.63
C PHE A 464 25.27 -2.02 12.07
N GLY A 465 24.59 -3.13 12.34
CA GLY A 465 24.59 -3.78 13.66
C GLY A 465 23.67 -3.14 14.71
N TRP A 466 22.80 -2.18 14.31
CA TRP A 466 21.81 -1.59 15.20
C TRP A 466 20.56 -2.46 15.26
N MET A 467 20.57 -3.38 16.22
CA MET A 467 19.49 -4.36 16.37
C MET A 467 18.36 -3.88 17.32
N SER A 468 18.41 -2.63 17.80
CA SER A 468 17.38 -2.06 18.69
C SER A 468 16.22 -1.46 17.89
N ALA A 469 15.07 -1.28 18.53
CA ALA A 469 13.92 -0.57 17.94
C ALA A 469 14.15 0.96 17.78
N THR A 470 15.26 1.51 18.30
CA THR A 470 15.54 2.95 18.27
C THR A 470 15.48 3.57 16.88
N PRO A 471 16.08 2.99 15.81
CA PRO A 471 15.97 3.55 14.47
C PRO A 471 14.53 3.68 13.96
N TRP A 472 13.66 2.73 14.29
CA TRP A 472 12.25 2.82 13.93
C TRP A 472 11.57 4.00 14.63
N TYR A 473 11.81 4.21 15.94
CA TYR A 473 11.27 5.38 16.66
C TYR A 473 11.79 6.69 16.09
N LEU A 474 13.07 6.77 15.69
CA LEU A 474 13.65 7.96 15.07
C LEU A 474 13.00 8.26 13.71
N VAL A 475 12.70 7.23 12.91
CA VAL A 475 11.98 7.41 11.63
C VAL A 475 10.55 7.91 11.87
N CYS A 476 9.83 7.34 12.83
CA CYS A 476 8.51 7.83 13.21
C CYS A 476 8.55 9.28 13.70
N PHE A 477 9.52 9.62 14.55
CA PHE A 477 9.72 10.99 15.03
C PHE A 477 10.00 11.96 13.89
N ALA A 478 10.89 11.59 12.95
CA ALA A 478 11.18 12.39 11.76
C ALA A 478 9.93 12.58 10.88
N MET A 479 9.12 11.55 10.71
CA MET A 479 7.84 11.64 10.01
C MET A 479 6.90 12.63 10.70
N PHE A 480 6.78 12.59 12.03
CA PHE A 480 5.94 13.54 12.77
C PHE A 480 6.49 14.98 12.71
N ILE A 481 7.81 15.17 12.68
CA ILE A 481 8.41 16.50 12.42
C ILE A 481 8.03 16.97 11.01
N ALA A 482 8.08 16.12 9.98
CA ALA A 482 7.66 16.48 8.63
C ALA A 482 6.18 16.91 8.60
N VAL A 483 5.32 16.17 9.28
CA VAL A 483 3.90 16.53 9.43
C VAL A 483 3.75 17.86 10.14
N ALA A 484 4.46 18.08 11.24
CA ALA A 484 4.44 19.36 11.98
C ALA A 484 4.89 20.53 11.09
N ILE A 485 5.97 20.37 10.31
CA ILE A 485 6.40 21.38 9.33
C ILE A 485 5.27 21.66 8.33
N ALA A 486 4.62 20.64 7.80
CA ALA A 486 3.56 20.80 6.81
C ALA A 486 2.36 21.59 7.36
N VAL A 487 1.98 21.34 8.61
CA VAL A 487 0.73 21.87 9.17
C VAL A 487 0.90 23.09 10.05
N LEU A 488 2.10 23.34 10.62
CA LEU A 488 2.38 24.48 11.50
C LEU A 488 3.11 25.63 10.82
N LEU A 489 3.55 25.47 9.55
CA LEU A 489 4.24 26.51 8.80
C LEU A 489 3.40 27.79 8.77
N ARG A 490 3.96 28.89 9.31
CA ARG A 490 3.35 30.22 9.21
C ARG A 490 3.70 30.83 7.87
N ASP A 491 2.69 31.12 7.07
CA ASP A 491 2.80 31.75 5.76
C ASP A 491 1.98 33.05 5.74
N GLY A 492 2.56 34.13 6.26
CA GLY A 492 1.93 35.43 6.31
C GLY A 492 0.71 35.57 7.25
N GLU A 493 0.54 34.65 8.22
CA GLU A 493 -0.57 34.66 9.17
C GLU A 493 -0.23 35.46 10.43
N GLY A 494 -1.11 36.40 10.79
CA GLY A 494 -1.06 37.07 12.09
C GLY A 494 -1.48 36.12 13.24
N PRO A 495 -1.15 36.50 14.53
CA PRO A 495 -1.35 35.62 15.69
C PRO A 495 -2.80 35.10 15.84
N LYS A 496 -3.79 35.96 15.71
CA LYS A 496 -5.22 35.60 15.84
C LYS A 496 -5.67 34.61 14.74
N THR A 497 -5.24 34.84 13.49
CA THR A 497 -5.56 33.95 12.37
C THR A 497 -4.89 32.59 12.53
N PHE A 498 -3.65 32.58 13.01
CA PHE A 498 -2.94 31.35 13.30
C PHE A 498 -3.58 30.56 14.45
N ALA A 499 -3.99 31.23 15.53
CA ALA A 499 -4.71 30.59 16.63
C ALA A 499 -6.04 29.97 16.16
N PHE A 500 -6.82 30.68 15.35
CA PHE A 500 -8.05 30.15 14.74
C PHE A 500 -7.76 28.92 13.85
N ARG A 501 -6.69 28.96 13.06
CA ARG A 501 -6.24 27.81 12.27
C ARG A 501 -5.91 26.62 13.15
N LEU A 502 -5.21 26.82 14.27
CA LEU A 502 -4.86 25.73 15.20
C LEU A 502 -6.11 25.10 15.83
N VAL A 503 -7.12 25.90 16.18
CA VAL A 503 -8.40 25.36 16.66
C VAL A 503 -9.04 24.48 15.58
N CYS A 504 -9.11 24.96 14.33
CA CYS A 504 -9.64 24.16 13.22
C CYS A 504 -8.83 22.88 12.98
N LEU A 505 -7.49 22.94 13.12
CA LEU A 505 -6.61 21.78 13.00
C LEU A 505 -6.89 20.74 14.08
N VAL A 506 -6.95 21.17 15.34
CA VAL A 506 -7.20 20.26 16.48
C VAL A 506 -8.58 19.61 16.33
N VAL A 507 -9.61 20.39 16.06
CA VAL A 507 -10.98 19.87 15.84
C VAL A 507 -10.99 18.84 14.70
N ALA A 508 -10.39 19.18 13.55
CA ALA A 508 -10.35 18.28 12.41
C ALA A 508 -9.53 17.00 12.69
N ALA A 509 -8.40 17.11 13.41
CA ALA A 509 -7.61 15.96 13.82
C ALA A 509 -8.40 15.04 14.77
N VAL A 510 -9.05 15.60 15.79
CA VAL A 510 -9.87 14.82 16.73
C VAL A 510 -11.02 14.12 16.01
N VAL A 511 -11.79 14.87 15.21
CA VAL A 511 -12.92 14.30 14.46
C VAL A 511 -12.45 13.22 13.48
N GLY A 512 -11.34 13.47 12.76
CA GLY A 512 -10.79 12.54 11.78
C GLY A 512 -10.18 11.27 12.38
N THR A 513 -9.59 11.36 13.59
CA THR A 513 -9.02 10.19 14.28
C THR A 513 -10.05 9.45 15.14
N TYR A 514 -11.18 10.07 15.44
CA TYR A 514 -12.22 9.47 16.29
C TYR A 514 -12.57 8.03 15.91
N PRO A 515 -12.79 7.68 14.63
CA PRO A 515 -13.09 6.30 14.24
C PRO A 515 -12.00 5.31 14.61
N ALA A 516 -10.73 5.67 14.49
CA ALA A 516 -9.61 4.78 14.81
C ALA A 516 -9.48 4.48 16.31
N PHE A 517 -10.00 5.36 17.18
CA PHE A 517 -9.95 5.24 18.64
C PHE A 517 -11.30 4.84 19.27
N THR A 518 -12.37 4.71 18.49
CA THR A 518 -13.66 4.22 18.99
C THR A 518 -13.57 2.74 19.36
N ARG A 519 -14.45 2.31 20.25
CA ARG A 519 -14.48 0.93 20.74
C ARG A 519 -15.20 0.04 19.74
N PRO A 520 -14.76 -1.22 19.58
CA PRO A 520 -15.58 -2.22 18.89
C PRO A 520 -16.86 -2.46 19.71
N GLU A 521 -18.00 -2.48 19.02
CA GLU A 521 -19.31 -2.66 19.65
C GLU A 521 -19.54 -4.11 20.07
N ASP A 522 -18.84 -5.07 19.45
CA ASP A 522 -19.04 -6.50 19.62
C ASP A 522 -17.88 -7.17 20.36
N LYS A 523 -18.22 -7.95 21.41
CA LYS A 523 -17.25 -8.75 22.18
C LYS A 523 -16.60 -9.85 21.34
N THR A 524 -17.33 -10.44 20.41
CA THR A 524 -16.83 -11.49 19.51
C THR A 524 -15.68 -10.97 18.66
N THR A 525 -15.69 -9.70 18.30
CA THR A 525 -14.61 -9.06 17.52
C THR A 525 -13.30 -8.98 18.30
N VAL A 526 -13.35 -8.72 19.61
CA VAL A 526 -12.14 -8.67 20.45
C VAL A 526 -11.56 -10.07 20.65
N LEU A 527 -12.40 -11.07 20.79
CA LEU A 527 -11.99 -12.47 20.93
C LEU A 527 -11.43 -13.05 19.63
N ALA A 528 -12.03 -12.69 18.49
CA ALA A 528 -11.51 -13.05 17.17
C ALA A 528 -10.12 -12.43 16.87
N LEU A 529 -9.74 -11.36 17.57
CA LEU A 529 -8.44 -10.74 17.46
C LEU A 529 -7.29 -11.61 17.98
N HIS A 530 -7.51 -12.34 19.06
CA HIS A 530 -6.44 -13.11 19.70
C HIS A 530 -5.78 -14.15 18.78
N PRO A 531 -6.53 -15.00 18.04
CA PRO A 531 -5.92 -15.91 17.08
C PRO A 531 -5.16 -15.20 15.96
N SER A 532 -5.70 -14.08 15.47
CA SER A 532 -5.06 -13.30 14.39
C SER A 532 -3.78 -12.61 14.86
N VAL A 533 -3.81 -11.99 16.05
CA VAL A 533 -2.63 -11.35 16.66
C VAL A 533 -1.59 -12.41 17.04
N ALA A 534 -2.01 -13.55 17.57
CA ALA A 534 -1.13 -14.68 17.86
C ALA A 534 -0.48 -15.23 16.60
N GLY A 535 -1.26 -15.43 15.55
CA GLY A 535 -0.76 -15.86 14.26
C GLY A 535 0.29 -14.89 13.72
N LEU A 536 0.02 -13.59 13.73
CA LEU A 536 0.99 -12.58 13.33
C LEU A 536 2.23 -12.60 14.22
N ALA A 537 2.08 -12.59 15.53
CA ALA A 537 3.20 -12.58 16.44
C ALA A 537 4.06 -13.85 16.38
N SER A 538 3.48 -15.00 16.00
CA SER A 538 4.23 -16.24 15.80
C SER A 538 5.18 -16.18 14.60
N TYR A 539 4.94 -15.30 13.64
CA TYR A 539 5.80 -15.06 12.48
C TYR A 539 6.72 -13.83 12.66
N TRP A 540 6.50 -13.03 13.72
CA TRP A 540 7.21 -11.78 13.92
C TRP A 540 8.52 -11.98 14.65
N GLU A 541 9.60 -11.40 14.13
CA GLU A 541 10.84 -11.25 14.85
C GLU A 541 10.82 -9.95 15.66
N PRO A 542 11.02 -9.96 16.98
CA PRO A 542 11.20 -8.74 17.74
C PRO A 542 12.44 -7.99 17.28
N THR A 543 12.35 -6.68 17.22
CA THR A 543 13.48 -5.80 16.92
C THR A 543 14.12 -5.36 18.22
N GLY A 544 15.40 -5.64 18.40
CA GLY A 544 16.15 -5.27 19.61
C GLY A 544 17.34 -6.19 19.87
N ARG A 545 18.05 -5.91 20.96
CA ARG A 545 19.21 -6.74 21.36
C ARG A 545 18.86 -8.22 21.52
N ASP A 546 17.65 -8.50 21.98
CA ASP A 546 17.17 -9.85 22.24
C ASP A 546 16.84 -10.61 20.95
N ARG A 547 16.72 -9.92 19.82
CA ARG A 547 16.42 -10.50 18.53
C ARG A 547 17.50 -11.46 18.04
N ILE A 548 18.77 -11.10 18.17
CA ILE A 548 19.89 -11.96 17.77
C ILE A 548 19.98 -13.14 18.73
N THR A 549 19.92 -12.86 20.02
CA THR A 549 20.01 -13.89 21.06
C THR A 549 18.88 -14.88 20.92
N LEU A 550 17.65 -14.40 20.78
CA LEU A 550 16.48 -15.24 20.58
C LEU A 550 16.50 -15.99 19.26
N GLY A 551 16.90 -15.34 18.16
CA GLY A 551 17.02 -15.99 16.87
C GLY A 551 18.03 -17.13 16.89
N ARG A 552 19.18 -16.96 17.55
CA ARG A 552 20.24 -17.96 17.65
C ARG A 552 19.92 -19.05 18.67
N GLU A 553 19.56 -18.69 19.90
CA GLU A 553 19.19 -19.65 20.95
C GLU A 553 17.99 -20.48 20.56
N ASP A 554 17.09 -19.85 19.91
CA ASP A 554 15.92 -20.48 19.39
C ASP A 554 16.24 -21.41 18.21
N ALA A 555 17.15 -21.08 17.27
CA ALA A 555 17.58 -21.96 16.20
C ALA A 555 18.36 -23.17 16.73
N GLU A 556 19.13 -22.96 17.79
CA GLU A 556 19.92 -24.02 18.44
C GLU A 556 19.06 -24.89 19.35
N ARG A 557 18.09 -24.31 20.08
CA ARG A 557 17.32 -25.00 21.13
C ARG A 557 16.06 -25.70 20.61
N TYR A 558 15.43 -25.17 19.60
CA TYR A 558 14.12 -25.63 19.15
C TYR A 558 14.06 -26.09 17.67
N GLY A 559 15.17 -26.07 16.94
CA GLY A 559 15.18 -26.36 15.51
C GLY A 559 14.19 -25.46 14.74
N PRO A 560 13.46 -26.01 13.75
CA PRO A 560 12.46 -25.22 12.98
C PRO A 560 11.16 -24.88 13.74
N ARG A 561 11.02 -25.12 15.05
CA ARG A 561 10.18 -24.45 16.05
C ARG A 561 8.71 -24.41 16.08
N ARG A 562 8.14 -25.39 15.68
CA ARG A 562 6.69 -25.53 15.75
C ARG A 562 6.10 -25.81 17.14
N PRO A 563 6.79 -26.46 18.09
CA PRO A 563 6.25 -26.66 19.44
C PRO A 563 5.96 -25.35 20.19
N CYS A 564 6.86 -24.38 20.12
CA CYS A 564 6.69 -23.11 20.83
C CYS A 564 5.59 -22.22 20.24
N VAL A 565 5.34 -22.30 18.93
CA VAL A 565 4.21 -21.61 18.29
C VAL A 565 2.87 -22.20 18.77
N SER A 566 2.78 -23.53 18.82
CA SER A 566 1.57 -24.22 19.34
C SER A 566 1.32 -23.89 20.81
N TYR A 567 2.38 -23.80 21.60
CA TYR A 567 2.32 -23.39 23.01
C TYR A 567 1.78 -21.97 23.17
N ARG A 568 2.27 -21.02 22.38
CA ARG A 568 1.82 -19.62 22.39
C ARG A 568 0.35 -19.48 22.02
N LEU A 569 -0.09 -20.21 21.01
CA LEU A 569 -1.51 -20.23 20.62
C LEU A 569 -2.39 -20.76 21.74
N GLY A 570 -1.93 -21.81 22.46
CA GLY A 570 -2.64 -22.35 23.62
C GLY A 570 -2.73 -21.36 24.79
N ASP A 571 -1.67 -20.58 25.04
CA ASP A 571 -1.69 -19.55 26.08
C ASP A 571 -2.61 -18.39 25.74
N LEU A 572 -2.67 -18.00 24.47
CA LEU A 572 -3.60 -16.96 24.01
C LEU A 572 -5.05 -17.43 24.07
N ASP A 573 -5.32 -18.68 23.67
CA ASP A 573 -6.65 -19.28 23.81
C ASP A 573 -7.09 -19.32 25.29
N ARG A 574 -6.15 -19.60 26.21
CA ARG A 574 -6.41 -19.56 27.65
C ARG A 574 -6.68 -18.16 28.19
N ILE A 575 -5.94 -17.16 27.70
CA ILE A 575 -6.15 -15.76 28.08
C ILE A 575 -7.49 -15.28 27.52
N ALA A 576 -7.82 -15.62 26.29
CA ALA A 576 -9.12 -15.34 25.67
C ALA A 576 -10.26 -15.98 26.46
N GLY A 577 -10.10 -17.22 26.95
CA GLY A 577 -11.05 -17.90 27.81
C GLY A 577 -11.35 -17.18 29.13
N ARG A 578 -10.34 -16.48 29.71
CA ARG A 578 -10.53 -15.65 30.93
C ARG A 578 -11.42 -14.43 30.71
N LEU A 579 -11.69 -14.06 29.48
CA LEU A 579 -12.56 -12.94 29.10
C LEU A 579 -14.03 -13.28 29.02
N GLY A 580 -14.41 -14.52 29.29
CA GLY A 580 -15.79 -14.95 29.41
C GLY A 580 -16.28 -15.94 28.36
N ASP A 581 -15.40 -16.46 27.52
CA ASP A 581 -15.68 -17.65 26.72
C ASP A 581 -15.14 -18.91 27.38
N THR A 582 -15.72 -20.04 27.03
CA THR A 582 -15.29 -21.35 27.49
C THR A 582 -13.81 -21.56 27.18
N VAL A 583 -13.05 -21.87 28.25
CA VAL A 583 -11.66 -22.22 28.15
C VAL A 583 -11.50 -23.37 27.16
N ARG A 584 -10.84 -23.08 26.04
CA ARG A 584 -10.46 -24.12 25.12
C ARG A 584 -9.27 -24.87 25.69
N ASP A 585 -9.59 -25.97 26.33
CA ASP A 585 -8.62 -27.00 26.59
C ASP A 585 -7.45 -26.60 27.50
N GLU A 586 -7.74 -26.39 28.81
CA GLU A 586 -6.71 -26.21 29.85
C GLU A 586 -5.74 -27.40 29.90
N ALA A 587 -6.17 -28.61 29.55
CA ALA A 587 -5.33 -29.79 29.49
C ALA A 587 -4.30 -29.67 28.38
N ARG A 588 -4.68 -29.13 27.21
CA ARG A 588 -3.78 -28.87 26.10
C ARG A 588 -2.78 -27.76 26.44
N ALA A 589 -3.25 -26.69 27.07
CA ALA A 589 -2.39 -25.60 27.54
C ALA A 589 -1.42 -26.07 28.64
N LYS A 590 -1.82 -27.03 29.47
CA LYS A 590 -0.98 -27.64 30.49
C LYS A 590 0.08 -28.57 29.86
N ALA A 591 -0.34 -29.47 28.96
CA ALA A 591 0.58 -30.37 28.24
C ALA A 591 1.65 -29.61 27.44
N ILE A 592 1.26 -28.50 26.83
CA ILE A 592 2.15 -27.62 26.08
C ILE A 592 3.16 -26.92 27.03
N ARG A 593 2.79 -26.57 28.28
CA ARG A 593 3.69 -25.98 29.27
C ARG A 593 4.70 -26.99 29.85
N GLU A 594 4.27 -28.20 30.01
CA GLU A 594 5.10 -29.28 30.55
C GLU A 594 6.18 -29.71 29.55
N ASP A 595 6.04 -29.35 28.29
CA ASP A 595 6.98 -29.64 27.20
C ASP A 595 8.05 -28.53 27.09
N SER A 596 8.74 -28.28 28.20
CA SER A 596 10.04 -27.58 28.40
C SER A 596 10.37 -26.29 27.64
N CYS A 597 9.42 -25.51 27.18
CA CYS A 597 9.65 -24.12 26.75
C CYS A 597 9.81 -23.22 27.98
N THR A 598 10.99 -23.13 28.56
CA THR A 598 11.32 -22.08 29.53
C THR A 598 11.02 -20.72 28.93
N ARG A 599 10.40 -19.83 29.73
CA ARG A 599 9.91 -18.48 29.41
C ARG A 599 10.58 -17.84 28.19
N ASP A 600 10.03 -18.14 27.02
CA ASP A 600 10.43 -17.54 25.77
C ASP A 600 9.94 -16.08 25.76
N PRO A 601 10.79 -15.09 25.48
CA PRO A 601 10.39 -13.67 25.40
C PRO A 601 9.27 -13.40 24.40
N TYR A 602 9.10 -14.24 23.36
CA TYR A 602 7.93 -14.18 22.49
C TYR A 602 6.63 -14.49 23.24
N LEU A 603 6.67 -15.42 24.18
CA LEU A 603 5.52 -15.73 25.05
C LEU A 603 5.16 -14.54 25.95
N VAL A 604 6.17 -13.90 26.53
CA VAL A 604 5.98 -12.70 27.35
C VAL A 604 5.39 -11.56 26.51
N ALA A 605 5.87 -11.37 25.30
CA ALA A 605 5.35 -10.37 24.38
C ALA A 605 3.91 -10.68 23.95
N LEU A 606 3.58 -11.93 23.65
CA LEU A 606 2.23 -12.37 23.32
C LEU A 606 1.27 -12.25 24.50
N GLU A 607 1.71 -12.65 25.70
CA GLU A 607 0.94 -12.46 26.93
C GLU A 607 0.69 -10.97 27.20
N SER A 608 1.69 -10.13 26.95
CA SER A 608 1.59 -8.67 27.11
C SER A 608 0.63 -8.05 26.08
N LEU A 609 0.69 -8.46 24.80
CA LEU A 609 -0.27 -8.06 23.77
C LEU A 609 -1.70 -8.44 24.14
N SER A 610 -1.86 -9.67 24.61
CA SER A 610 -3.16 -10.20 25.06
C SER A 610 -3.65 -9.48 26.31
N ALA A 611 -2.79 -9.28 27.30
CA ALA A 611 -3.10 -8.56 28.54
C ALA A 611 -3.47 -7.10 28.24
N TRP A 612 -2.82 -6.47 27.27
CA TRP A 612 -3.11 -5.11 26.86
C TRP A 612 -4.46 -5.00 26.13
N ALA A 613 -4.78 -5.93 25.23
CA ALA A 613 -6.10 -6.02 24.59
C ALA A 613 -7.21 -6.25 25.62
N VAL A 614 -6.96 -7.11 26.61
CA VAL A 614 -7.83 -7.33 27.76
C VAL A 614 -7.99 -6.08 28.63
N ALA A 615 -6.88 -5.39 28.93
CA ALA A 615 -6.92 -4.17 29.75
C ALA A 615 -7.71 -3.05 29.06
N LEU A 616 -7.59 -2.93 27.73
CA LEU A 616 -8.40 -2.00 26.94
C LEU A 616 -9.90 -2.33 27.03
N GLU A 617 -10.26 -3.61 26.99
CA GLU A 617 -11.64 -4.03 27.13
C GLU A 617 -12.18 -3.78 28.55
N LEU A 618 -11.42 -4.15 29.59
CA LEU A 618 -11.80 -3.91 30.98
C LEU A 618 -11.98 -2.44 31.28
N ARG A 619 -11.06 -1.56 30.84
CA ARG A 619 -11.23 -0.10 30.91
C ARG A 619 -12.46 0.37 30.16
N SER A 620 -12.86 -0.37 29.13
CA SER A 620 -14.08 -0.09 28.38
C SER A 620 -15.36 -0.39 29.16
N ARG A 621 -15.34 -1.44 29.99
CA ARG A 621 -16.49 -1.84 30.81
C ARG A 621 -16.64 -0.96 32.06
N SER A 622 -15.54 -0.49 32.65
CA SER A 622 -15.58 0.33 33.88
C SER A 622 -16.09 1.77 33.64
N ARG A 623 -16.26 2.16 32.36
CA ARG A 623 -16.78 3.48 31.98
C ARG A 623 -18.21 3.44 31.42
N ARG A 624 -18.84 2.26 31.43
CA ARG A 624 -20.28 2.06 31.27
C ARG A 624 -20.91 1.87 32.65
#